data_89e18b503540916638ec46e95ed9361a
#
_entry.id   89e18b503540916638ec46e95ed9361a
#
_cell.length_a   1.000
_cell.length_b   1.000
_cell.length_c   1.000
_cell.angle_alpha   90.00
_cell.angle_beta   90.00
_cell.angle_gamma   90.00
#
_symmetry.space_group_name_H-M   'P 1'
#
loop_
_entity.id
_entity.type
_entity.pdbx_description
1 polymer ?
#
loop_
_entity_poly.entity_id
_entity_poly.type
_entity_poly.pdbx_seq_one_letter_code
_entity_poly.pdbx_strand_id
1 'polypeptide(L)'
;MGAIINKQSKWAKVLPSCLLPVFLFAVLPLSLKAQESQEVYSFLRLPVSAHVAALGGDNITLSDDDPTLVFHNPALINGVSDKSINLNFMTYMEGAKTASASFIKGYKERATWGASAQYMDYGSMKETTIENIQTGDFSARDIALAGSFAYMLTNSLSGGITARFISSHIASYSSAAVAVDLGLNYMDEERGWSLSAVAKNLGGQIKAYDEDFERIPLDLQLGITKRLIGSPLRVSATFSRLNNWDQGFIKHLAIGADLLLGENIYVAAGYNFRRSDEMKVSDKESESNHGAGFSVGGGLQLERFKLQVAYAKYHVSANSLLINVSYSL
;
A
#
# COMPACT_ATOMS: atom_id res chain seq x y z
N MET A 1 36.06 46.26 -33.03
CA MET A 1 36.92 45.39 -32.19
C MET A 1 36.24 45.29 -30.82
N GLY A 2 35.34 44.37 -30.65
CA GLY A 2 34.47 44.25 -29.48
C GLY A 2 34.56 42.82 -28.92
N ALA A 3 35.02 42.67 -27.70
CA ALA A 3 35.17 41.41 -27.02
C ALA A 3 33.80 40.96 -26.44
N ILE A 4 33.33 39.82 -26.89
CA ILE A 4 32.13 39.13 -26.31
C ILE A 4 32.61 38.29 -25.12
N ILE A 5 32.21 38.71 -23.93
CA ILE A 5 32.48 37.96 -22.70
C ILE A 5 31.39 36.90 -22.54
N ASN A 6 31.82 35.65 -22.69
CA ASN A 6 30.96 34.46 -22.50
C ASN A 6 30.84 34.16 -20.98
N LYS A 7 29.66 34.41 -20.41
CA LYS A 7 29.34 34.17 -19.04
C LYS A 7 28.72 32.75 -18.88
N GLN A 8 29.57 31.74 -18.89
CA GLN A 8 29.12 30.38 -18.59
C GLN A 8 28.65 30.28 -17.11
N SER A 9 27.43 29.84 -16.93
CA SER A 9 26.78 29.67 -15.64
C SER A 9 27.47 28.58 -14.80
N LYS A 10 27.95 28.96 -13.63
CA LYS A 10 28.63 28.10 -12.65
C LYS A 10 27.70 27.10 -11.91
N TRP A 11 26.46 26.94 -12.35
CA TRP A 11 25.45 26.15 -11.63
C TRP A 11 25.35 24.67 -12.05
N ALA A 12 26.06 24.24 -13.07
CA ALA A 12 25.99 22.87 -13.62
C ALA A 12 26.88 21.82 -12.92
N LYS A 13 27.67 22.19 -11.92
CA LYS A 13 28.67 21.28 -11.30
C LYS A 13 28.36 20.85 -9.85
N VAL A 14 27.24 21.25 -9.26
CA VAL A 14 26.96 20.97 -7.84
C VAL A 14 25.96 19.82 -7.63
N LEU A 15 25.21 19.39 -8.66
CA LEU A 15 24.15 18.40 -8.52
C LEU A 15 24.54 16.91 -8.45
N PRO A 16 25.71 16.42 -8.93
CA PRO A 16 25.97 14.98 -8.82
C PRO A 16 26.54 14.53 -7.49
N SER A 17 27.07 15.43 -6.64
CA SER A 17 27.78 15.01 -5.43
C SER A 17 26.90 14.75 -4.21
N CYS A 18 25.68 15.28 -4.17
CA CYS A 18 24.78 15.10 -3.03
C CYS A 18 23.83 13.87 -3.13
N LEU A 19 23.68 13.31 -4.34
CA LEU A 19 22.82 12.12 -4.54
C LEU A 19 23.59 10.80 -4.34
N LEU A 20 24.92 10.82 -4.42
CA LEU A 20 25.75 9.62 -4.25
C LEU A 20 25.71 9.00 -2.84
N PRO A 21 25.70 9.77 -1.72
CA PRO A 21 25.62 9.18 -0.39
C PRO A 21 24.25 8.60 -0.05
N VAL A 22 23.16 9.09 -0.65
CA VAL A 22 21.81 8.54 -0.42
C VAL A 22 21.66 7.18 -1.12
N PHE A 23 22.27 7.00 -2.28
CA PHE A 23 22.26 5.71 -2.98
C PHE A 23 23.20 4.66 -2.33
N LEU A 24 24.29 5.09 -1.69
CA LEU A 24 25.22 4.19 -1.02
C LEU A 24 24.67 3.61 0.28
N PHE A 25 23.74 4.29 0.95
CA PHE A 25 23.06 3.77 2.14
C PHE A 25 22.00 2.72 1.81
N ALA A 26 21.46 2.71 0.58
CA ALA A 26 20.47 1.73 0.12
C ALA A 26 21.07 0.37 -0.29
N VAL A 27 22.42 0.26 -0.38
CA VAL A 27 23.12 -0.95 -0.86
C VAL A 27 23.92 -1.65 0.24
N LEU A 28 23.77 -1.23 1.49
CA LEU A 28 24.31 -2.05 2.58
C LEU A 28 23.51 -3.36 2.65
N PRO A 29 24.11 -4.54 2.39
CA PRO A 29 23.45 -5.81 2.61
C PRO A 29 23.24 -5.95 4.12
N LEU A 30 22.04 -5.59 4.58
CA LEU A 30 21.55 -6.03 5.88
C LEU A 30 21.37 -7.55 5.76
N SER A 31 22.46 -8.29 5.95
CA SER A 31 22.43 -9.75 6.14
C SER A 31 21.78 -10.05 7.49
N LEU A 32 20.50 -9.71 7.62
CA LEU A 32 19.64 -10.22 8.66
C LEU A 32 19.37 -11.68 8.28
N LYS A 33 20.13 -12.60 8.87
CA LYS A 33 19.73 -14.01 8.87
C LYS A 33 18.35 -14.07 9.46
N ALA A 34 17.35 -14.29 8.62
CA ALA A 34 15.99 -14.53 9.03
C ALA A 34 15.94 -15.88 9.75
N GLN A 35 15.98 -15.83 11.06
CA GLN A 35 15.29 -16.81 11.85
C GLN A 35 13.80 -16.55 11.56
N GLU A 36 12.98 -17.59 11.31
CA GLU A 36 11.52 -17.46 11.13
C GLU A 36 10.92 -16.78 12.36
N SER A 37 10.98 -15.46 12.41
CA SER A 37 10.28 -14.69 13.40
C SER A 37 8.87 -14.50 12.85
N GLN A 38 7.89 -14.98 13.58
CA GLN A 38 6.49 -14.72 13.29
C GLN A 38 6.29 -13.21 13.16
N GLU A 39 5.82 -12.78 11.99
CA GLU A 39 5.45 -11.39 11.78
C GLU A 39 4.05 -11.18 12.37
N VAL A 40 3.87 -10.13 13.15
CA VAL A 40 2.58 -9.70 13.69
C VAL A 40 1.98 -8.55 12.87
N TYR A 41 0.71 -8.23 13.13
CA TYR A 41 -0.05 -7.16 12.44
C TYR A 41 -0.14 -7.35 10.92
N SER A 42 -0.33 -8.58 10.46
CA SER A 42 -0.44 -8.91 9.02
C SER A 42 -1.58 -8.16 8.31
N PHE A 43 -2.57 -7.62 9.04
CA PHE A 43 -3.63 -6.77 8.49
C PHE A 43 -3.08 -5.51 7.78
N LEU A 44 -1.88 -5.04 8.13
CA LEU A 44 -1.22 -3.91 7.46
C LEU A 44 -0.81 -4.21 6.00
N ARG A 45 -0.82 -5.49 5.61
CA ARG A 45 -0.56 -5.93 4.23
C ARG A 45 -1.83 -5.99 3.38
N LEU A 46 -3.02 -5.90 3.97
CA LEU A 46 -4.26 -5.90 3.23
C LEU A 46 -4.44 -4.56 2.50
N PRO A 47 -4.87 -4.56 1.23
CA PRO A 47 -5.14 -3.32 0.52
C PRO A 47 -6.35 -2.63 1.14
N VAL A 48 -6.25 -1.31 1.26
CA VAL A 48 -7.35 -0.46 1.71
C VAL A 48 -8.09 0.15 0.53
N SER A 49 -7.36 0.56 -0.52
CA SER A 49 -7.96 1.08 -1.74
C SER A 49 -8.56 -0.04 -2.58
N ALA A 50 -9.84 0.09 -2.98
CA ALA A 50 -10.47 -0.82 -3.93
C ALA A 50 -9.79 -0.74 -5.31
N HIS A 51 -9.36 0.44 -5.74
CA HIS A 51 -8.63 0.59 -6.99
C HIS A 51 -7.29 -0.17 -6.96
N VAL A 52 -6.49 0.01 -5.91
CA VAL A 52 -5.25 -0.76 -5.73
C VAL A 52 -5.52 -2.26 -5.63
N ALA A 53 -6.59 -2.65 -4.91
CA ALA A 53 -6.99 -4.06 -4.83
C ALA A 53 -7.29 -4.66 -6.20
N ALA A 54 -8.00 -3.92 -7.07
CA ALA A 54 -8.30 -4.34 -8.43
C ALA A 54 -7.04 -4.52 -9.29
N LEU A 55 -5.98 -3.72 -9.04
CA LEU A 55 -4.70 -3.78 -9.75
C LEU A 55 -3.69 -4.80 -9.16
N GLY A 56 -4.15 -5.77 -8.39
CA GLY A 56 -3.29 -6.80 -7.81
C GLY A 56 -3.00 -6.62 -6.31
N GLY A 57 -3.37 -5.49 -5.71
CA GLY A 57 -3.30 -5.25 -4.26
C GLY A 57 -2.10 -4.46 -3.77
N ASP A 58 -1.06 -4.26 -4.58
CA ASP A 58 0.22 -3.67 -4.15
C ASP A 58 0.61 -2.40 -4.93
N ASN A 59 -0.30 -1.75 -5.68
CA ASN A 59 0.04 -0.57 -6.47
C ASN A 59 0.38 0.63 -5.58
N ILE A 60 1.53 1.30 -5.86
CA ILE A 60 2.04 2.47 -5.14
C ILE A 60 2.26 3.69 -6.05
N THR A 61 1.82 3.63 -7.31
CA THR A 61 2.10 4.62 -8.37
C THR A 61 0.85 5.27 -8.95
N LEU A 62 -0.34 4.92 -8.47
CA LEU A 62 -1.58 5.58 -8.86
C LEU A 62 -1.55 7.05 -8.45
N SER A 63 -1.72 7.95 -9.44
CA SER A 63 -1.74 9.40 -9.22
C SER A 63 -3.15 9.95 -9.39
N ASP A 64 -4.14 9.21 -8.93
CA ASP A 64 -5.55 9.60 -9.01
C ASP A 64 -5.91 10.48 -7.81
N ASP A 65 -6.97 11.28 -7.94
CA ASP A 65 -7.58 11.99 -6.81
C ASP A 65 -8.32 10.99 -5.89
N ASP A 66 -7.57 10.19 -5.15
CA ASP A 66 -8.09 9.13 -4.28
C ASP A 66 -7.47 9.22 -2.87
N PRO A 67 -8.24 9.61 -1.84
CA PRO A 67 -7.74 9.71 -0.47
C PRO A 67 -7.26 8.38 0.12
N THR A 68 -7.63 7.24 -0.46
CA THR A 68 -7.17 5.91 0.00
C THR A 68 -5.70 5.65 -0.27
N LEU A 69 -5.10 6.40 -1.19
CA LEU A 69 -3.68 6.25 -1.54
C LEU A 69 -2.74 6.56 -0.37
N VAL A 70 -3.20 7.27 0.67
CA VAL A 70 -2.46 7.51 1.92
C VAL A 70 -2.01 6.22 2.60
N PHE A 71 -2.74 5.12 2.45
CA PHE A 71 -2.41 3.81 3.01
C PHE A 71 -1.35 3.06 2.20
N HIS A 72 -1.11 3.48 0.94
CA HIS A 72 -0.22 2.80 0.00
C HIS A 72 1.10 3.53 -0.20
N ASN A 73 1.06 4.84 -0.42
CA ASN A 73 2.24 5.68 -0.59
C ASN A 73 1.93 7.11 -0.12
N PRO A 74 2.54 7.59 0.97
CA PRO A 74 2.25 8.94 1.47
C PRO A 74 2.59 10.07 0.48
N ALA A 75 3.50 9.86 -0.48
CA ALA A 75 3.84 10.87 -1.47
C ALA A 75 2.70 11.16 -2.47
N LEU A 76 1.75 10.24 -2.63
CA LEU A 76 0.65 10.38 -3.59
C LEU A 76 -0.47 11.31 -3.10
N ILE A 77 -0.54 11.62 -1.80
CA ILE A 77 -1.63 12.45 -1.26
C ILE A 77 -1.58 13.91 -1.75
N ASN A 78 -0.47 14.36 -2.34
CA ASN A 78 -0.39 15.66 -2.98
C ASN A 78 -1.31 15.81 -4.20
N GLY A 79 -1.69 14.71 -4.85
CA GLY A 79 -2.65 14.69 -5.97
C GLY A 79 -4.12 14.63 -5.55
N VAL A 80 -4.40 14.56 -4.25
CA VAL A 80 -5.77 14.43 -3.72
C VAL A 80 -6.40 15.80 -3.50
N SER A 81 -7.67 15.94 -3.86
CA SER A 81 -8.48 17.14 -3.64
C SER A 81 -8.49 17.57 -2.18
N ASP A 82 -8.46 18.89 -1.94
CA ASP A 82 -8.50 19.46 -0.59
C ASP A 82 -9.76 19.04 0.18
N LYS A 83 -9.61 18.75 1.48
CA LYS A 83 -10.67 18.35 2.40
C LYS A 83 -11.46 17.10 1.94
N SER A 84 -10.74 16.12 1.41
CA SER A 84 -11.34 14.84 1.00
C SER A 84 -11.44 13.88 2.17
N ILE A 85 -12.61 13.26 2.33
CA ILE A 85 -12.88 12.19 3.29
C ILE A 85 -13.10 10.89 2.52
N ASN A 86 -12.62 9.79 3.08
CA ASN A 86 -12.87 8.47 2.53
C ASN A 86 -13.25 7.49 3.65
N LEU A 87 -14.16 6.57 3.33
CA LEU A 87 -14.55 5.43 4.14
C LEU A 87 -14.41 4.15 3.31
N ASN A 88 -13.81 3.14 3.91
CA ASN A 88 -13.57 1.85 3.26
C ASN A 88 -14.09 0.72 4.11
N PHE A 89 -14.57 -0.31 3.43
CA PHE A 89 -14.97 -1.56 4.03
C PHE A 89 -14.48 -2.73 3.17
N MET A 90 -13.98 -3.79 3.82
CA MET A 90 -13.57 -5.02 3.15
C MET A 90 -14.03 -6.23 3.95
N THR A 91 -14.65 -7.18 3.27
CA THR A 91 -14.87 -8.52 3.82
C THR A 91 -13.60 -9.36 3.68
N TYR A 92 -13.28 -10.12 4.71
CA TYR A 92 -12.12 -11.01 4.73
C TYR A 92 -12.55 -12.45 5.03
N MET A 93 -11.68 -13.29 5.56
CA MET A 93 -11.98 -14.70 5.84
C MET A 93 -12.96 -14.87 7.00
N GLU A 94 -13.84 -15.88 6.94
CA GLU A 94 -14.67 -16.41 8.05
C GLU A 94 -15.40 -15.36 8.90
N GLY A 95 -15.93 -14.30 8.23
CA GLY A 95 -16.63 -13.23 8.92
C GLY A 95 -15.74 -12.11 9.46
N ALA A 96 -14.42 -12.25 9.35
CA ALA A 96 -13.50 -11.15 9.59
C ALA A 96 -13.73 -10.03 8.58
N LYS A 97 -13.57 -8.80 9.03
CA LYS A 97 -13.79 -7.60 8.22
C LYS A 97 -12.86 -6.47 8.64
N THR A 98 -12.52 -5.63 7.68
CA THR A 98 -11.78 -4.40 7.96
C THR A 98 -12.57 -3.19 7.55
N ALA A 99 -12.42 -2.14 8.32
CA ALA A 99 -12.95 -0.82 8.01
C ALA A 99 -11.81 0.20 8.16
N SER A 100 -11.81 1.22 7.31
CA SER A 100 -10.85 2.30 7.43
C SER A 100 -11.45 3.64 7.02
N ALA A 101 -10.84 4.70 7.50
CA ALA A 101 -11.18 6.07 7.17
C ALA A 101 -9.93 6.89 6.94
N SER A 102 -10.01 7.87 6.05
CA SER A 102 -8.97 8.87 5.86
C SER A 102 -9.55 10.25 5.63
N PHE A 103 -8.80 11.26 6.05
CA PHE A 103 -9.06 12.66 5.78
C PHE A 103 -7.79 13.32 5.26
N ILE A 104 -7.88 13.95 4.10
CA ILE A 104 -6.75 14.61 3.43
C ILE A 104 -7.04 16.09 3.33
N LYS A 105 -6.05 16.92 3.64
CA LYS A 105 -6.15 18.38 3.55
C LYS A 105 -4.89 18.98 2.97
N GLY A 106 -5.05 19.76 1.90
CA GLY A 106 -4.00 20.58 1.33
C GLY A 106 -3.54 21.67 2.31
N TYR A 107 -2.26 21.96 2.33
CA TYR A 107 -1.66 23.05 3.08
C TYR A 107 -0.69 23.81 2.18
N LYS A 108 -1.09 25.03 1.78
CA LYS A 108 -0.39 25.82 0.75
C LYS A 108 -0.34 25.04 -0.59
N GLU A 109 0.45 25.52 -1.54
CA GLU A 109 0.48 24.98 -2.89
C GLU A 109 1.26 23.64 -3.03
N ARG A 110 2.11 23.30 -2.06
CA ARG A 110 3.08 22.20 -2.19
C ARG A 110 3.02 21.17 -1.08
N ALA A 111 2.22 21.38 -0.08
CA ALA A 111 2.15 20.51 1.08
C ALA A 111 0.75 19.96 1.30
N THR A 112 0.66 18.72 1.71
CA THR A 112 -0.60 18.04 2.03
C THR A 112 -0.39 17.22 3.29
N TRP A 113 -1.34 17.25 4.20
CA TRP A 113 -1.36 16.38 5.35
C TRP A 113 -2.62 15.52 5.37
N GLY A 114 -2.53 14.39 6.02
CA GLY A 114 -3.62 13.45 6.16
C GLY A 114 -3.65 12.81 7.54
N ALA A 115 -4.85 12.40 7.94
CA ALA A 115 -5.05 11.52 9.08
C ALA A 115 -5.80 10.29 8.60
N SER A 116 -5.45 9.12 9.13
CA SER A 116 -6.10 7.87 8.76
C SER A 116 -6.21 6.90 9.92
N ALA A 117 -7.23 6.06 9.85
CA ALA A 117 -7.47 4.98 10.80
C ALA A 117 -7.82 3.70 10.03
N GLN A 118 -7.32 2.56 10.50
CA GLN A 118 -7.67 1.24 9.99
C GLN A 118 -8.02 0.35 11.17
N TYR A 119 -9.10 -0.38 11.05
CA TYR A 119 -9.62 -1.32 12.03
C TYR A 119 -9.81 -2.69 11.39
N MET A 120 -9.33 -3.71 12.04
CA MET A 120 -9.55 -5.12 11.68
C MET A 120 -10.27 -5.83 12.81
N ASP A 121 -11.38 -6.45 12.50
CA ASP A 121 -12.16 -7.31 13.37
C ASP A 121 -12.07 -8.74 12.84
N TYR A 122 -11.50 -9.63 13.64
CA TYR A 122 -11.36 -11.05 13.28
C TYR A 122 -12.59 -11.88 13.64
N GLY A 123 -13.61 -11.25 14.24
CA GLY A 123 -14.82 -11.93 14.71
C GLY A 123 -14.61 -12.70 16.01
N SER A 124 -15.51 -13.65 16.27
CA SER A 124 -15.44 -14.53 17.43
C SER A 124 -14.85 -15.88 17.01
N MET A 125 -13.85 -16.34 17.75
CA MET A 125 -13.17 -17.61 17.55
C MET A 125 -13.42 -18.53 18.73
N LYS A 126 -13.53 -19.84 18.48
CA LYS A 126 -13.74 -20.84 19.52
C LYS A 126 -12.45 -21.09 20.28
N GLU A 127 -12.53 -21.01 21.60
CA GLU A 127 -11.47 -21.45 22.48
C GLU A 127 -11.62 -22.96 22.72
N THR A 128 -10.53 -23.71 22.50
CA THR A 128 -10.53 -25.17 22.66
C THR A 128 -9.33 -25.64 23.49
N THR A 129 -9.52 -26.69 24.27
CA THR A 129 -8.41 -27.38 24.94
C THR A 129 -7.59 -28.23 23.97
N ILE A 130 -6.47 -28.80 24.47
CA ILE A 130 -5.62 -29.73 23.69
C ILE A 130 -6.45 -30.98 23.26
N GLU A 131 -7.45 -31.37 24.04
CA GLU A 131 -8.37 -32.46 23.73
C GLU A 131 -9.51 -32.07 22.77
N ASN A 132 -9.43 -30.86 22.17
CA ASN A 132 -10.43 -30.30 21.24
C ASN A 132 -11.82 -30.09 21.87
N ILE A 133 -11.87 -29.85 23.20
CA ILE A 133 -13.10 -29.51 23.91
C ILE A 133 -13.25 -27.97 23.89
N GLN A 134 -14.39 -27.49 23.39
CA GLN A 134 -14.68 -26.05 23.40
C GLN A 134 -14.92 -25.58 24.86
N THR A 135 -14.14 -24.55 25.28
CA THR A 135 -14.22 -23.98 26.63
C THR A 135 -14.84 -22.60 26.65
N GLY A 136 -14.89 -21.93 25.50
CA GLY A 136 -15.44 -20.57 25.37
C GLY A 136 -15.28 -20.00 23.96
N ASP A 137 -15.44 -18.69 23.87
CA ASP A 137 -15.17 -17.91 22.67
C ASP A 137 -14.26 -16.73 23.04
N PHE A 138 -13.36 -16.36 22.13
CA PHE A 138 -12.55 -15.17 22.25
C PHE A 138 -12.61 -14.33 20.97
N SER A 139 -12.22 -13.07 21.05
CA SER A 139 -12.14 -12.16 19.90
C SER A 139 -10.74 -11.60 19.74
N ALA A 140 -10.41 -11.23 18.49
CA ALA A 140 -9.20 -10.49 18.18
C ALA A 140 -9.54 -9.26 17.34
N ARG A 141 -8.78 -8.18 17.53
CA ARG A 141 -8.95 -6.92 16.82
C ARG A 141 -7.64 -6.15 16.75
N ASP A 142 -7.41 -5.50 15.62
CA ASP A 142 -6.28 -4.61 15.41
C ASP A 142 -6.76 -3.21 15.03
N ILE A 143 -6.06 -2.19 15.51
CA ILE A 143 -6.31 -0.78 15.19
C ILE A 143 -4.98 -0.14 14.81
N ALA A 144 -4.96 0.60 13.70
CA ALA A 144 -3.84 1.45 13.33
C ALA A 144 -4.34 2.90 13.14
N LEU A 145 -3.70 3.85 13.81
CA LEU A 145 -3.93 5.28 13.65
C LEU A 145 -2.69 5.90 13.04
N ALA A 146 -2.85 6.77 12.03
CA ALA A 146 -1.71 7.36 11.36
C ALA A 146 -1.93 8.84 11.00
N GLY A 147 -0.82 9.58 11.03
CA GLY A 147 -0.71 10.92 10.49
C GLY A 147 0.29 10.93 9.34
N SER A 148 -0.07 11.55 8.23
CA SER A 148 0.73 11.61 7.01
C SER A 148 1.02 13.03 6.60
N PHE A 149 2.19 13.24 6.01
CA PHE A 149 2.60 14.51 5.43
C PHE A 149 3.30 14.26 4.09
N ALA A 150 2.93 15.01 3.07
CA ALA A 150 3.58 14.98 1.76
C ALA A 150 3.98 16.39 1.33
N TYR A 151 5.06 16.44 0.55
CA TYR A 151 5.59 17.69 0.02
C TYR A 151 6.07 17.51 -1.44
N MET A 152 5.68 18.44 -2.31
CA MET A 152 6.19 18.51 -3.68
C MET A 152 7.60 19.09 -3.68
N LEU A 153 8.60 18.24 -3.80
CA LEU A 153 10.02 18.61 -3.86
C LEU A 153 10.35 19.39 -5.14
N THR A 154 9.79 18.91 -6.24
CA THR A 154 9.79 19.59 -7.55
C THR A 154 8.40 19.51 -8.17
N ASN A 155 8.19 20.04 -9.36
CA ASN A 155 6.89 19.92 -10.06
C ASN A 155 6.56 18.47 -10.46
N SER A 156 7.57 17.59 -10.52
CA SER A 156 7.41 16.18 -10.91
C SER A 156 7.78 15.19 -9.81
N LEU A 157 8.33 15.64 -8.69
CA LEU A 157 8.79 14.76 -7.60
C LEU A 157 8.14 15.15 -6.30
N SER A 158 7.43 14.21 -5.68
CA SER A 158 6.83 14.32 -4.35
C SER A 158 7.49 13.34 -3.37
N GLY A 159 7.65 13.78 -2.13
CA GLY A 159 8.06 12.95 -1.02
C GLY A 159 6.97 12.95 0.05
N GLY A 160 6.85 11.85 0.80
CA GLY A 160 5.88 11.73 1.87
C GLY A 160 6.37 10.87 3.03
N ILE A 161 5.81 11.13 4.20
CA ILE A 161 6.05 10.38 5.42
C ILE A 161 4.73 10.12 6.13
N THR A 162 4.57 8.93 6.69
CA THR A 162 3.46 8.57 7.58
C THR A 162 4.03 8.08 8.90
N ALA A 163 3.54 8.58 10.02
CA ALA A 163 3.78 8.02 11.35
C ALA A 163 2.53 7.26 11.79
N ARG A 164 2.72 6.02 12.27
CA ARG A 164 1.63 5.10 12.60
C ARG A 164 1.79 4.56 14.02
N PHE A 165 0.70 4.51 14.75
CA PHE A 165 0.56 3.80 16.01
C PHE A 165 -0.37 2.61 15.79
N ILE A 166 0.01 1.43 16.28
CA ILE A 166 -0.72 0.17 16.12
C ILE A 166 -1.02 -0.37 17.50
N SER A 167 -2.25 -0.83 17.71
CA SER A 167 -2.69 -1.52 18.94
C SER A 167 -3.44 -2.78 18.54
N SER A 168 -3.08 -3.89 19.14
CA SER A 168 -3.69 -5.20 18.91
C SER A 168 -4.14 -5.83 20.21
N HIS A 169 -5.28 -6.54 20.15
CA HIS A 169 -5.84 -7.28 21.26
C HIS A 169 -6.26 -8.66 20.76
N ILE A 170 -5.80 -9.71 21.43
CA ILE A 170 -6.16 -11.11 21.16
C ILE A 170 -6.50 -11.75 22.49
N ALA A 171 -7.77 -12.11 22.71
CA ALA A 171 -8.27 -12.61 23.99
C ALA A 171 -7.90 -11.66 25.16
N SER A 172 -7.07 -12.13 26.10
CA SER A 172 -6.55 -11.35 27.23
C SER A 172 -5.22 -10.63 26.93
N TYR A 173 -4.59 -10.91 25.81
CA TYR A 173 -3.28 -10.34 25.43
C TYR A 173 -3.45 -9.04 24.67
N SER A 174 -2.50 -8.13 24.85
CA SER A 174 -2.47 -6.88 24.09
C SER A 174 -1.05 -6.49 23.73
N SER A 175 -0.90 -5.96 22.53
CA SER A 175 0.37 -5.51 21.97
C SER A 175 0.24 -4.12 21.39
N ALA A 176 1.35 -3.38 21.32
CA ALA A 176 1.40 -2.07 20.67
C ALA A 176 2.71 -1.89 19.89
N ALA A 177 2.64 -1.15 18.79
CA ALA A 177 3.80 -0.84 17.95
C ALA A 177 3.74 0.57 17.40
N VAL A 178 4.90 1.07 16.98
CA VAL A 178 5.05 2.30 16.20
C VAL A 178 5.78 1.99 14.91
N ALA A 179 5.38 2.67 13.83
CA ALA A 179 5.96 2.50 12.52
C ALA A 179 6.00 3.81 11.75
N VAL A 180 6.90 3.90 10.79
CA VAL A 180 7.02 5.01 9.84
C VAL A 180 6.99 4.45 8.42
N ASP A 181 6.22 5.08 7.54
CA ASP A 181 6.30 4.83 6.11
C ASP A 181 6.97 6.02 5.42
N LEU A 182 7.85 5.73 4.47
CA LEU A 182 8.51 6.74 3.64
C LEU A 182 8.15 6.48 2.18
N GLY A 183 7.74 7.51 1.46
CA GLY A 183 7.34 7.40 0.07
C GLY A 183 7.98 8.47 -0.80
N LEU A 184 8.30 8.08 -2.03
CA LEU A 184 8.67 8.98 -3.12
C LEU A 184 7.81 8.63 -4.33
N ASN A 185 7.42 9.67 -5.10
CA ASN A 185 6.75 9.52 -6.38
C ASN A 185 7.29 10.54 -7.37
N TYR A 186 7.74 10.07 -8.52
CA TYR A 186 8.05 10.87 -9.69
C TYR A 186 6.95 10.71 -10.73
N MET A 187 6.38 11.81 -11.20
CA MET A 187 5.32 11.85 -12.19
C MET A 187 5.69 12.74 -13.36
N ASP A 188 5.56 12.20 -14.57
CA ASP A 188 5.67 12.90 -15.84
C ASP A 188 4.33 12.78 -16.57
N GLU A 189 3.48 13.79 -16.39
CA GLU A 189 2.12 13.82 -16.96
C GLU A 189 2.14 13.86 -18.49
N GLU A 190 3.09 14.59 -19.09
CA GLU A 190 3.19 14.72 -20.55
C GLU A 190 3.47 13.38 -21.22
N ARG A 191 4.33 12.58 -20.58
CA ARG A 191 4.68 11.26 -21.08
C ARG A 191 3.85 10.16 -20.46
N GLY A 192 3.04 10.45 -19.44
CA GLY A 192 2.18 9.49 -18.74
C GLY A 192 2.95 8.46 -17.92
N TRP A 193 4.10 8.82 -17.34
CA TRP A 193 4.86 7.95 -16.45
C TRP A 193 4.65 8.33 -14.97
N SER A 194 4.48 7.34 -14.12
CA SER A 194 4.58 7.47 -12.66
C SER A 194 5.51 6.40 -12.12
N LEU A 195 6.50 6.79 -11.33
CA LEU A 195 7.49 5.92 -10.71
C LEU A 195 7.47 6.17 -9.20
N SER A 196 7.45 5.12 -8.41
CA SER A 196 7.46 5.24 -6.95
C SER A 196 8.43 4.28 -6.27
N ALA A 197 8.94 4.73 -5.13
CA ALA A 197 9.65 3.91 -4.17
C ALA A 197 9.05 4.13 -2.78
N VAL A 198 8.77 3.05 -2.06
CA VAL A 198 8.15 3.11 -0.73
C VAL A 198 8.84 2.15 0.21
N ALA A 199 9.10 2.61 1.43
CA ALA A 199 9.45 1.75 2.56
C ALA A 199 8.31 1.85 3.58
N LYS A 200 7.60 0.74 3.82
CA LYS A 200 6.44 0.68 4.72
C LYS A 200 6.80 -0.02 6.01
N ASN A 201 6.18 0.42 7.09
CA ASN A 201 6.26 -0.21 8.40
C ASN A 201 7.70 -0.27 8.95
N LEU A 202 8.50 0.81 8.78
CA LEU A 202 9.79 0.96 9.43
C LEU A 202 9.58 1.21 10.93
N GLY A 203 9.78 0.21 11.79
CA GLY A 203 9.53 0.35 13.22
C GLY A 203 9.53 -0.97 13.97
N GLY A 204 8.80 -1.05 15.06
CA GLY A 204 8.73 -2.24 15.89
C GLY A 204 7.68 -2.13 16.99
N GLN A 205 7.48 -3.23 17.71
CA GLN A 205 6.66 -3.26 18.91
C GLN A 205 7.29 -2.41 20.02
N ILE A 206 6.45 -1.69 20.76
CA ILE A 206 6.78 -1.00 22.00
C ILE A 206 6.20 -1.73 23.22
N LYS A 207 5.27 -2.64 22.97
CA LYS A 207 4.72 -3.59 23.93
C LYS A 207 4.46 -4.91 23.21
N ALA A 208 5.07 -6.01 23.66
CA ALA A 208 4.82 -7.37 23.17
C ALA A 208 3.49 -7.91 23.71
N TYR A 209 2.98 -8.99 23.12
CA TYR A 209 1.82 -9.71 23.66
C TYR A 209 2.16 -10.41 24.95
N ASP A 210 3.36 -10.97 25.04
CA ASP A 210 3.92 -11.65 26.20
C ASP A 210 5.35 -11.13 26.45
N GLU A 211 6.34 -11.96 26.66
CA GLU A 211 7.72 -11.55 26.97
C GLU A 211 8.53 -11.21 25.73
N ASP A 212 8.27 -11.86 24.60
CA ASP A 212 9.07 -11.74 23.37
C ASP A 212 8.50 -10.72 22.39
N PHE A 213 9.39 -9.85 21.84
CA PHE A 213 9.06 -8.91 20.78
C PHE A 213 9.10 -9.59 19.40
N GLU A 214 8.06 -9.39 18.64
CA GLU A 214 7.88 -9.91 17.29
C GLU A 214 8.10 -8.82 16.25
N ARG A 215 8.40 -9.23 15.01
CA ARG A 215 8.64 -8.28 13.91
C ARG A 215 7.35 -7.77 13.32
N ILE A 216 7.32 -6.49 12.98
CA ILE A 216 6.26 -5.91 12.18
C ILE A 216 6.56 -6.12 10.67
N PRO A 217 5.55 -6.12 9.80
CA PRO A 217 5.70 -6.48 8.39
C PRO A 217 6.37 -5.38 7.57
N LEU A 218 7.68 -5.22 7.69
CA LEU A 218 8.49 -4.33 6.85
C LEU A 218 8.28 -4.68 5.37
N ASP A 219 8.09 -3.66 4.53
CA ASP A 219 7.90 -3.86 3.10
C ASP A 219 8.59 -2.75 2.29
N LEU A 220 9.57 -3.13 1.48
CA LEU A 220 10.21 -2.26 0.50
C LEU A 220 9.58 -2.51 -0.86
N GLN A 221 9.10 -1.45 -1.49
CA GLN A 221 8.35 -1.53 -2.74
C GLN A 221 8.92 -0.58 -3.80
N LEU A 222 8.90 -1.03 -5.07
CA LEU A 222 9.17 -0.21 -6.25
C LEU A 222 8.01 -0.39 -7.23
N GLY A 223 7.52 0.71 -7.79
CA GLY A 223 6.38 0.69 -8.70
C GLY A 223 6.60 1.54 -9.93
N ILE A 224 5.94 1.14 -11.00
CA ILE A 224 5.89 1.87 -12.26
C ILE A 224 4.47 1.79 -12.83
N THR A 225 3.97 2.93 -13.30
CA THR A 225 2.72 3.02 -14.06
C THR A 225 2.96 3.79 -15.34
N LYS A 226 2.35 3.33 -16.42
CA LYS A 226 2.34 3.97 -17.72
C LYS A 226 0.91 4.18 -18.21
N ARG A 227 0.49 5.43 -18.35
CA ARG A 227 -0.69 5.82 -19.11
C ARG A 227 -0.32 5.92 -20.59
N LEU A 228 -1.01 5.20 -21.44
CA LEU A 228 -0.78 5.25 -22.89
C LEU A 228 -1.47 6.48 -23.46
N ILE A 229 -0.69 7.44 -23.92
CA ILE A 229 -1.18 8.69 -24.49
C ILE A 229 -2.02 8.41 -25.74
N GLY A 230 -3.21 9.01 -25.82
CA GLY A 230 -4.17 8.76 -26.90
C GLY A 230 -4.94 7.44 -26.81
N SER A 231 -4.77 6.68 -25.71
CA SER A 231 -5.49 5.46 -25.41
C SER A 231 -6.15 5.55 -24.01
N PRO A 232 -7.29 4.90 -23.79
CA PRO A 232 -7.89 4.82 -22.46
C PRO A 232 -7.17 3.83 -21.53
N LEU A 233 -6.05 3.23 -21.96
CA LEU A 233 -5.35 2.19 -21.23
C LEU A 233 -4.24 2.75 -20.34
N ARG A 234 -4.19 2.29 -19.09
CA ARG A 234 -3.09 2.48 -18.14
C ARG A 234 -2.63 1.13 -17.63
N VAL A 235 -1.33 0.89 -17.60
CA VAL A 235 -0.73 -0.35 -17.11
C VAL A 235 0.23 -0.08 -15.98
N SER A 236 0.31 -0.99 -15.02
CA SER A 236 1.15 -0.85 -13.83
C SER A 236 1.85 -2.15 -13.47
N ALA A 237 3.01 -2.00 -12.85
CA ALA A 237 3.76 -3.09 -12.25
C ALA A 237 4.35 -2.61 -10.92
N THR A 238 4.23 -3.42 -9.89
CA THR A 238 4.79 -3.15 -8.56
C THR A 238 5.55 -4.36 -8.07
N PHE A 239 6.77 -4.13 -7.61
CA PHE A 239 7.57 -5.09 -6.89
C PHE A 239 7.44 -4.79 -5.40
N SER A 240 7.00 -5.77 -4.61
CA SER A 240 6.79 -5.67 -3.18
C SER A 240 7.67 -6.66 -2.41
N ARG A 241 7.84 -6.41 -1.10
CA ARG A 241 8.65 -7.24 -0.19
C ARG A 241 10.11 -7.42 -0.64
N LEU A 242 10.72 -6.38 -1.20
CA LEU A 242 12.10 -6.39 -1.68
C LEU A 242 13.15 -6.55 -0.56
N ASN A 243 12.73 -6.48 0.69
CA ASN A 243 13.53 -6.78 1.88
C ASN A 243 13.63 -8.28 2.19
N ASN A 244 12.85 -9.14 1.52
CA ASN A 244 12.85 -10.59 1.70
C ASN A 244 12.88 -11.30 0.34
N TRP A 245 14.03 -11.85 -0.04
CA TRP A 245 14.29 -12.53 -1.33
C TRP A 245 14.24 -14.06 -1.22
N ASP A 246 13.67 -14.64 -0.18
CA ASP A 246 13.60 -16.10 0.02
C ASP A 246 12.73 -16.78 -1.05
N GLN A 247 11.93 -16.02 -1.77
CA GLN A 247 11.07 -16.49 -2.86
C GLN A 247 11.54 -15.90 -4.20
N GLY A 248 11.41 -16.67 -5.29
CA GLY A 248 11.92 -16.26 -6.61
C GLY A 248 11.37 -14.91 -7.09
N PHE A 249 12.12 -14.18 -7.90
CA PHE A 249 11.88 -12.81 -8.37
C PHE A 249 10.44 -12.51 -8.80
N ILE A 250 9.79 -13.43 -9.53
CA ILE A 250 8.43 -13.24 -10.06
C ILE A 250 7.37 -13.12 -8.95
N LYS A 251 7.63 -13.70 -7.77
CA LYS A 251 6.71 -13.65 -6.63
C LYS A 251 6.66 -12.27 -5.96
N HIS A 252 7.59 -11.38 -6.28
CA HIS A 252 7.57 -9.99 -5.83
C HIS A 252 6.70 -9.10 -6.72
N LEU A 253 6.25 -9.59 -7.87
CA LEU A 253 5.58 -8.81 -8.89
C LEU A 253 4.05 -8.87 -8.74
N ALA A 254 3.42 -7.70 -8.78
CA ALA A 254 2.01 -7.51 -9.08
C ALA A 254 1.88 -6.65 -10.35
N ILE A 255 1.00 -7.05 -11.26
CA ILE A 255 0.71 -6.29 -12.48
C ILE A 255 -0.76 -5.91 -12.52
N GLY A 256 -1.06 -4.77 -13.12
CA GLY A 256 -2.42 -4.28 -13.26
C GLY A 256 -2.63 -3.49 -14.53
N ALA A 257 -3.87 -3.44 -14.96
CA ALA A 257 -4.30 -2.63 -16.09
C ALA A 257 -5.66 -1.96 -15.77
N ASP A 258 -5.77 -0.68 -16.13
CA ASP A 258 -6.99 0.11 -16.08
C ASP A 258 -7.46 0.42 -17.48
N LEU A 259 -8.75 0.35 -17.69
CA LEU A 259 -9.46 0.91 -18.83
C LEU A 259 -10.25 2.12 -18.35
N LEU A 260 -9.80 3.32 -18.73
CA LEU A 260 -10.38 4.61 -18.35
C LEU A 260 -11.49 4.97 -19.35
N LEU A 261 -12.75 4.84 -18.94
CA LEU A 261 -13.93 5.10 -19.76
C LEU A 261 -14.41 6.54 -19.54
N GLY A 262 -13.76 7.48 -20.26
CA GLY A 262 -13.95 8.91 -20.04
C GLY A 262 -13.24 9.41 -18.80
N GLU A 263 -13.79 10.45 -18.15
CA GLU A 263 -13.21 11.07 -16.97
C GLU A 263 -13.75 10.47 -15.64
N ASN A 264 -14.87 9.75 -15.73
CA ASN A 264 -15.69 9.42 -14.57
C ASN A 264 -15.72 7.93 -14.21
N ILE A 265 -15.36 7.06 -15.16
CA ILE A 265 -15.50 5.61 -14.95
C ILE A 265 -14.17 4.93 -15.30
N TYR A 266 -13.78 3.97 -14.49
CA TYR A 266 -12.72 3.04 -14.85
C TYR A 266 -13.14 1.60 -14.55
N VAL A 267 -12.54 0.67 -15.29
CA VAL A 267 -12.54 -0.77 -15.00
C VAL A 267 -11.09 -1.21 -14.89
N ALA A 268 -10.76 -1.96 -13.86
CA ALA A 268 -9.41 -2.41 -13.59
C ALA A 268 -9.35 -3.91 -13.39
N ALA A 269 -8.23 -4.50 -13.80
CA ALA A 269 -7.91 -5.90 -13.53
C ALA A 269 -6.42 -6.03 -13.18
N GLY A 270 -6.09 -7.00 -12.34
CA GLY A 270 -4.72 -7.21 -11.90
C GLY A 270 -4.42 -8.67 -11.56
N TYR A 271 -3.14 -8.95 -11.48
CA TYR A 271 -2.62 -10.24 -11.08
C TYR A 271 -1.44 -10.10 -10.13
N ASN A 272 -1.49 -10.79 -8.99
CA ASN A 272 -0.44 -10.84 -7.99
C ASN A 272 0.18 -12.24 -7.95
N PHE A 273 1.43 -12.35 -8.37
CA PHE A 273 2.11 -13.63 -8.50
C PHE A 273 2.37 -14.29 -7.14
N ARG A 274 2.68 -13.51 -6.11
CA ARG A 274 2.87 -14.03 -4.74
C ARG A 274 1.58 -14.59 -4.18
N ARG A 275 0.50 -13.81 -4.24
CA ARG A 275 -0.81 -14.23 -3.74
C ARG A 275 -1.29 -15.51 -4.43
N SER A 276 -1.05 -15.62 -5.73
CA SER A 276 -1.33 -16.84 -6.49
C SER A 276 -0.56 -18.05 -5.95
N ASP A 277 0.70 -17.85 -5.56
CA ASP A 277 1.56 -18.93 -5.08
C ASP A 277 1.27 -19.31 -3.61
N GLU A 278 1.11 -18.32 -2.72
CA GLU A 278 0.81 -18.53 -1.28
C GLU A 278 -0.55 -19.22 -1.07
N MET A 279 -1.47 -19.14 -2.05
CA MET A 279 -2.81 -19.74 -1.98
C MET A 279 -2.95 -21.01 -2.81
N LYS A 280 -1.85 -21.60 -3.25
CA LYS A 280 -1.90 -22.92 -3.91
C LYS A 280 -2.30 -24.00 -2.90
N VAL A 281 -3.33 -24.73 -3.26
CA VAL A 281 -3.69 -25.97 -2.59
C VAL A 281 -3.20 -27.12 -3.46
N SER A 282 -2.24 -27.88 -2.93
CA SER A 282 -1.70 -29.07 -3.60
C SER A 282 -2.41 -30.29 -3.05
N ASP A 283 -3.20 -30.96 -3.89
CA ASP A 283 -3.71 -32.31 -3.61
C ASP A 283 -2.88 -33.33 -4.40
N LYS A 284 -2.93 -34.59 -4.02
CA LYS A 284 -2.08 -35.66 -4.62
C LYS A 284 -2.17 -35.77 -6.13
N GLU A 285 -3.21 -35.21 -6.76
CA GLU A 285 -3.48 -35.33 -8.21
C GLU A 285 -3.49 -33.98 -8.95
N SER A 286 -3.56 -32.82 -8.28
CA SER A 286 -3.57 -31.49 -8.94
C SER A 286 -3.13 -30.36 -8.04
N GLU A 287 -2.49 -29.34 -8.64
CA GLU A 287 -2.26 -28.03 -8.01
C GLU A 287 -3.30 -27.04 -8.52
N SER A 288 -4.01 -26.37 -7.63
CA SER A 288 -4.94 -25.30 -7.98
C SER A 288 -4.77 -24.10 -7.03
N ASN A 289 -4.69 -22.91 -7.59
CA ASN A 289 -4.72 -21.66 -6.85
C ASN A 289 -6.11 -21.02 -6.80
N HIS A 290 -7.12 -21.68 -7.41
CA HIS A 290 -8.52 -21.23 -7.44
C HIS A 290 -8.68 -19.76 -7.86
N GLY A 291 -7.81 -19.27 -8.76
CA GLY A 291 -7.82 -17.89 -9.24
C GLY A 291 -7.35 -16.83 -8.20
N ALA A 292 -6.67 -17.24 -7.13
CA ALA A 292 -6.27 -16.35 -6.04
C ALA A 292 -5.34 -15.19 -6.46
N GLY A 293 -4.60 -15.32 -7.55
CA GLY A 293 -3.77 -14.23 -8.11
C GLY A 293 -4.59 -13.10 -8.73
N PHE A 294 -5.78 -13.38 -9.25
CA PHE A 294 -6.60 -12.41 -9.97
C PHE A 294 -7.34 -11.45 -9.05
N SER A 295 -7.53 -10.24 -9.54
CA SER A 295 -8.39 -9.21 -8.96
C SER A 295 -9.05 -8.40 -10.07
N VAL A 296 -10.23 -7.87 -9.79
CA VAL A 296 -10.99 -7.04 -10.71
C VAL A 296 -11.77 -6.01 -9.91
N GLY A 297 -12.01 -4.85 -10.51
CA GLY A 297 -12.78 -3.79 -9.88
C GLY A 297 -13.11 -2.68 -10.84
N GLY A 298 -13.76 -1.66 -10.31
CA GLY A 298 -14.09 -0.47 -11.06
C GLY A 298 -14.52 0.65 -10.14
N GLY A 299 -14.60 1.85 -10.67
CA GLY A 299 -15.02 3.01 -9.94
C GLY A 299 -15.81 3.99 -10.78
N LEU A 300 -16.65 4.74 -10.07
CA LEU A 300 -17.42 5.85 -10.59
C LEU A 300 -17.02 7.10 -9.83
N GLN A 301 -16.63 8.14 -10.54
CA GLN A 301 -16.36 9.47 -10.01
C GLN A 301 -17.43 10.45 -10.48
N LEU A 302 -18.17 10.99 -9.54
CA LEU A 302 -19.05 12.14 -9.74
C LEU A 302 -18.34 13.37 -9.17
N GLU A 303 -18.76 14.59 -9.50
CA GLU A 303 -18.08 15.83 -9.13
C GLU A 303 -17.37 15.83 -7.76
N ARG A 304 -18.08 15.45 -6.70
CA ARG A 304 -17.55 15.42 -5.33
C ARG A 304 -17.58 14.03 -4.68
N PHE A 305 -18.23 13.08 -5.32
CA PHE A 305 -18.46 11.75 -4.76
C PHE A 305 -17.80 10.68 -5.61
N LYS A 306 -17.12 9.75 -4.98
CA LYS A 306 -16.49 8.61 -5.65
C LYS A 306 -16.92 7.33 -4.98
N LEU A 307 -17.27 6.35 -5.80
CA LEU A 307 -17.58 4.99 -5.39
C LEU A 307 -16.65 4.03 -6.14
N GLN A 308 -15.97 3.18 -5.40
CA GLN A 308 -15.07 2.19 -5.97
C GLN A 308 -15.39 0.83 -5.36
N VAL A 309 -15.34 -0.21 -6.17
CA VAL A 309 -15.58 -1.60 -5.74
C VAL A 309 -14.52 -2.50 -6.35
N ALA A 310 -13.99 -3.43 -5.57
CA ALA A 310 -13.08 -4.45 -6.06
C ALA A 310 -13.41 -5.82 -5.48
N TYR A 311 -13.13 -6.84 -6.28
CA TYR A 311 -13.24 -8.23 -5.92
C TYR A 311 -11.88 -8.90 -6.09
N ALA A 312 -11.43 -9.58 -5.06
CA ALA A 312 -10.19 -10.34 -5.07
C ALA A 312 -10.26 -11.46 -4.02
N LYS A 313 -9.30 -12.38 -4.09
CA LYS A 313 -9.19 -13.45 -3.12
C LYS A 313 -7.92 -13.22 -2.27
N TYR A 314 -8.11 -12.92 -0.98
CA TYR A 314 -7.02 -12.69 -0.02
C TYR A 314 -6.89 -13.82 1.01
N HIS A 315 -7.74 -14.83 0.94
CA HIS A 315 -7.66 -16.03 1.76
C HIS A 315 -8.13 -17.24 0.95
N VAL A 316 -7.61 -18.43 1.26
CA VAL A 316 -7.89 -19.67 0.50
C VAL A 316 -9.37 -20.03 0.51
N SER A 317 -10.03 -19.85 1.65
CA SER A 317 -11.44 -20.25 1.87
C SER A 317 -12.47 -19.18 1.47
N ALA A 318 -12.06 -17.90 1.26
CA ALA A 318 -13.01 -16.81 1.09
C ALA A 318 -12.59 -15.80 0.02
N ASN A 319 -13.59 -15.26 -0.64
CA ASN A 319 -13.45 -14.11 -1.53
C ASN A 319 -13.65 -12.82 -0.74
N SER A 320 -12.94 -11.77 -1.13
CA SER A 320 -13.03 -10.46 -0.50
C SER A 320 -13.68 -9.45 -1.44
N LEU A 321 -14.60 -8.68 -0.89
CA LEU A 321 -15.21 -7.52 -1.53
C LEU A 321 -14.74 -6.28 -0.81
N LEU A 322 -14.19 -5.32 -1.57
CA LEU A 322 -13.77 -4.02 -1.08
C LEU A 322 -14.71 -2.95 -1.64
N ILE A 323 -15.13 -2.04 -0.79
CA ILE A 323 -15.97 -0.89 -1.17
C ILE A 323 -15.34 0.36 -0.58
N ASN A 324 -15.08 1.34 -1.42
CA ASN A 324 -14.59 2.67 -1.01
C ASN A 324 -15.61 3.74 -1.41
N VAL A 325 -15.84 4.65 -0.49
CA VAL A 325 -16.69 5.83 -0.70
C VAL A 325 -15.87 7.05 -0.30
N SER A 326 -15.69 7.99 -1.24
CA SER A 326 -14.99 9.25 -0.98
C SER A 326 -15.88 10.44 -1.26
N TYR A 327 -15.65 11.51 -0.51
CA TYR A 327 -16.34 12.79 -0.67
C TYR A 327 -15.36 13.94 -0.51
N SER A 328 -15.37 14.88 -1.45
CA SER A 328 -14.58 16.13 -1.41
C SER A 328 -15.49 17.29 -1.00
N LEU A 329 -15.14 17.98 0.11
CA LEU A 329 -15.92 19.06 0.74
C LEU A 329 -15.85 20.38 -0.03
#